data_3aef4c6dd4be6b08ec74b3a0cffeb5be
#
_entry.id   3aef4c6dd4be6b08ec74b3a0cffeb5be
#
_cell.length_a   1.000
_cell.length_b   1.000
_cell.length_c   1.000
_cell.angle_alpha   90.00
_cell.angle_beta   90.00
_cell.angle_gamma   90.00
#
_symmetry.space_group_name_H-M   'P 1'
#
loop_
_entity.id
_entity.type
_entity.pdbx_description
1 polymer ?
#
loop_
_entity_poly.entity_id
_entity_poly.type
_entity_poly.pdbx_seq_one_letter_code
_entity_poly.pdbx_strand_id
1 'polypeptide(L)'
;MSLLKIGDKNFELGKKTLIMGILNITPDSFSDGGEFFSFEDAVKHAILMEKEGADIIDIGGESTRPGAKSVSIDEEHIRVIPVIEELVKKIKIPISVDTYKSKIAKKALDIGAAMVNDVTALQGDEKLAKIVADFNVPICLMHMKGMPKNMQVNPTYEDVLNEIHDFFIKRTKYAISRGIKNNNIIIDPGIGFGKRTGKGIEDNCEIISRLSELKSLGFPIMIGASRKTFIGNICGKKNPLPVNERLEGSLAAAGIAACNGADIVRVHDVKESYRFFNIVDCIIR
;
A
#
# COMPACT_ATOMS: atom_id res chain seq x y z
N MET A 1 8.09 17.55 13.77
CA MET A 1 8.40 16.33 13.00
C MET A 1 7.70 15.18 13.70
N SER A 2 6.93 14.37 13.01
CA SER A 2 6.28 13.19 13.58
C SER A 2 7.17 11.96 13.41
N LEU A 3 7.18 11.09 14.42
CA LEU A 3 7.95 9.86 14.43
C LEU A 3 7.00 8.68 14.17
N LEU A 4 7.28 7.89 13.14
CA LEU A 4 6.60 6.63 12.86
C LEU A 4 7.51 5.47 13.29
N LYS A 5 7.05 4.68 14.24
CA LYS A 5 7.77 3.48 14.70
C LYS A 5 7.17 2.23 14.05
N ILE A 6 7.99 1.44 13.34
CA ILE A 6 7.60 0.15 12.77
C ILE A 6 8.63 -0.90 13.22
N GLY A 7 8.21 -1.83 14.06
CA GLY A 7 9.13 -2.76 14.72
C GLY A 7 10.19 -2.02 15.54
N ASP A 8 11.46 -2.32 15.28
CA ASP A 8 12.62 -1.67 15.93
C ASP A 8 13.09 -0.41 15.20
N LYS A 9 12.49 -0.05 14.06
CA LYS A 9 12.88 1.13 13.29
C LYS A 9 12.03 2.33 13.67
N ASN A 10 12.71 3.48 13.75
CA ASN A 10 12.08 4.78 13.93
C ASN A 10 12.30 5.61 12.67
N PHE A 11 11.21 6.04 12.04
CA PHE A 11 11.23 6.84 10.82
C PHE A 11 10.81 8.28 11.17
N GLU A 12 11.69 9.23 10.92
CA GLU A 12 11.38 10.66 11.04
C GLU A 12 10.66 11.14 9.78
N LEU A 13 9.34 11.26 9.86
CA LEU A 13 8.52 11.71 8.74
C LEU A 13 8.85 13.17 8.38
N GLY A 14 8.88 13.45 7.08
CA GLY A 14 9.28 14.76 6.56
C GLY A 14 10.78 14.92 6.27
N LYS A 15 11.64 13.97 6.68
CA LYS A 15 13.06 13.98 6.29
C LYS A 15 13.33 13.30 4.96
N LYS A 16 12.58 12.25 4.66
CA LYS A 16 12.63 11.54 3.37
C LYS A 16 11.28 10.89 3.09
N THR A 17 11.05 10.56 1.85
CA THR A 17 9.93 9.71 1.42
C THR A 17 10.30 8.24 1.67
N LEU A 18 9.49 7.53 2.48
CA LEU A 18 9.73 6.13 2.75
C LEU A 18 9.29 5.27 1.56
N ILE A 19 10.10 4.29 1.21
CA ILE A 19 9.84 3.36 0.10
C ILE A 19 9.37 2.02 0.66
N MET A 20 8.13 1.66 0.38
CA MET A 20 7.54 0.37 0.71
C MET A 20 7.52 -0.50 -0.54
N GLY A 21 8.37 -1.54 -0.56
CA GLY A 21 8.46 -2.50 -1.65
C GLY A 21 7.31 -3.50 -1.61
N ILE A 22 6.67 -3.75 -2.76
CA ILE A 22 5.54 -4.67 -2.91
C ILE A 22 6.04 -6.07 -3.20
N LEU A 23 5.70 -7.03 -2.33
CA LEU A 23 5.92 -8.46 -2.55
C LEU A 23 4.58 -9.19 -2.63
N ASN A 24 4.03 -9.34 -3.83
CA ASN A 24 2.81 -10.12 -4.05
C ASN A 24 3.14 -11.60 -4.24
N ILE A 25 2.58 -12.48 -3.42
CA ILE A 25 2.73 -13.92 -3.51
C ILE A 25 1.43 -14.50 -4.06
N THR A 26 1.15 -14.20 -5.33
CA THR A 26 -0.06 -14.69 -6.03
C THR A 26 0.32 -15.44 -7.30
N PRO A 27 -0.47 -16.43 -7.73
CA PRO A 27 -0.20 -17.20 -8.96
C PRO A 27 -0.01 -16.34 -10.21
N ASP A 28 -0.63 -15.14 -10.24
CA ASP A 28 -0.62 -14.23 -11.39
C ASP A 28 0.46 -13.14 -11.30
N SER A 29 1.22 -13.07 -10.22
CA SER A 29 2.09 -11.91 -9.94
C SER A 29 3.33 -11.85 -10.84
N PHE A 30 3.65 -12.92 -11.56
CA PHE A 30 4.85 -13.06 -12.38
C PHE A 30 4.57 -13.71 -13.73
N SER A 31 3.41 -13.39 -14.33
CA SER A 31 2.97 -13.92 -15.65
C SER A 31 3.64 -13.24 -16.84
N ASP A 32 4.95 -13.05 -16.79
CA ASP A 32 5.75 -12.81 -18.01
C ASP A 32 6.40 -14.11 -18.54
N GLY A 33 5.83 -15.27 -18.24
CA GLY A 33 6.37 -16.53 -18.73
C GLY A 33 5.83 -17.82 -18.13
N GLY A 34 4.77 -17.76 -17.29
CA GLY A 34 4.10 -19.00 -16.84
C GLY A 34 4.86 -19.84 -15.81
N GLU A 35 5.88 -19.28 -15.16
CA GLU A 35 6.59 -19.96 -14.06
C GLU A 35 5.94 -19.60 -12.73
N PHE A 36 5.65 -20.64 -11.93
CA PHE A 36 5.23 -20.50 -10.54
C PHE A 36 6.32 -19.77 -9.78
N PHE A 37 6.01 -18.61 -9.19
CA PHE A 37 6.96 -17.93 -8.31
C PHE A 37 7.23 -18.83 -7.12
N SER A 38 8.46 -19.34 -7.06
CA SER A 38 8.84 -20.22 -5.97
C SER A 38 9.01 -19.42 -4.66
N PHE A 39 8.85 -20.09 -3.53
CA PHE A 39 9.17 -19.55 -2.23
C PHE A 39 10.56 -18.88 -2.20
N GLU A 40 11.55 -19.53 -2.81
CA GLU A 40 12.93 -19.06 -2.90
C GLU A 40 13.04 -17.74 -3.67
N ASP A 41 12.26 -17.58 -4.73
CA ASP A 41 12.29 -16.36 -5.54
C ASP A 41 11.63 -15.20 -4.82
N ALA A 42 10.53 -15.43 -4.07
CA ALA A 42 9.93 -14.44 -3.21
C ALA A 42 10.93 -13.92 -2.17
N VAL A 43 11.64 -14.83 -1.51
CA VAL A 43 12.66 -14.50 -0.51
C VAL A 43 13.84 -13.74 -1.15
N LYS A 44 14.33 -14.19 -2.30
CA LYS A 44 15.43 -13.49 -3.02
C LYS A 44 15.00 -12.10 -3.44
N HIS A 45 13.77 -11.94 -3.95
CA HIS A 45 13.27 -10.64 -4.39
C HIS A 45 13.13 -9.66 -3.22
N ALA A 46 12.61 -10.08 -2.07
CA ALA A 46 12.55 -9.24 -0.88
C ALA A 46 13.95 -8.79 -0.39
N ILE A 47 14.92 -9.72 -0.39
CA ILE A 47 16.34 -9.39 -0.05
C ILE A 47 16.91 -8.39 -1.07
N LEU A 48 16.57 -8.53 -2.35
CA LEU A 48 17.00 -7.59 -3.38
C LEU A 48 16.38 -6.22 -3.15
N MET A 49 15.07 -6.12 -2.88
CA MET A 49 14.40 -4.85 -2.58
C MET A 49 15.04 -4.12 -1.37
N GLU A 50 15.42 -4.85 -0.30
CA GLU A 50 16.17 -4.24 0.81
C GLU A 50 17.51 -3.64 0.34
N LYS A 51 18.28 -4.39 -0.46
CA LYS A 51 19.56 -3.90 -1.02
C LYS A 51 19.39 -2.73 -1.97
N GLU A 52 18.26 -2.63 -2.64
CA GLU A 52 17.91 -1.57 -3.59
C GLU A 52 17.37 -0.31 -2.90
N GLY A 53 17.15 -0.35 -1.58
CA GLY A 53 16.81 0.80 -0.77
C GLY A 53 15.36 0.88 -0.32
N ALA A 54 14.63 -0.24 -0.28
CA ALA A 54 13.34 -0.29 0.40
C ALA A 54 13.52 -0.01 1.91
N ASP A 55 12.57 0.71 2.49
CA ASP A 55 12.48 0.95 3.93
C ASP A 55 11.57 -0.06 4.62
N ILE A 56 10.60 -0.61 3.89
CA ILE A 56 9.60 -1.56 4.37
C ILE A 56 9.34 -2.56 3.24
N ILE A 57 9.10 -3.84 3.55
CA ILE A 57 8.57 -4.82 2.59
C ILE A 57 7.12 -5.12 2.95
N ASP A 58 6.21 -4.97 1.98
CA ASP A 58 4.79 -5.25 2.16
C ASP A 58 4.41 -6.55 1.44
N ILE A 59 4.00 -7.56 2.21
CA ILE A 59 3.81 -8.94 1.74
C ILE A 59 2.31 -9.26 1.68
N GLY A 60 1.81 -9.57 0.48
CA GLY A 60 0.41 -9.93 0.26
C GLY A 60 0.23 -11.26 -0.47
N GLY A 61 -0.75 -12.06 -0.02
CA GLY A 61 -1.10 -13.35 -0.61
C GLY A 61 -2.39 -13.32 -1.44
N GLU A 62 -3.13 -12.23 -1.41
CA GLU A 62 -4.37 -12.03 -2.16
C GLU A 62 -4.25 -10.87 -3.13
N SER A 63 -4.64 -11.08 -4.39
CA SER A 63 -4.69 -10.00 -5.36
C SER A 63 -5.89 -9.09 -5.09
N THR A 64 -5.64 -7.80 -4.95
CA THR A 64 -6.67 -6.77 -4.81
C THR A 64 -6.98 -6.06 -6.13
N ARG A 65 -6.48 -6.58 -7.27
CA ARG A 65 -6.78 -6.05 -8.61
C ARG A 65 -8.27 -6.15 -8.92
N PRO A 66 -8.81 -5.25 -9.77
CA PRO A 66 -10.21 -5.33 -10.19
C PRO A 66 -10.55 -6.73 -10.75
N GLY A 67 -11.63 -7.32 -10.26
CA GLY A 67 -12.08 -8.65 -10.70
C GLY A 67 -11.35 -9.84 -10.07
N ALA A 68 -10.38 -9.62 -9.20
CA ALA A 68 -9.70 -10.70 -8.50
C ALA A 68 -10.68 -11.51 -7.62
N LYS A 69 -10.46 -12.81 -7.57
CA LYS A 69 -11.21 -13.70 -6.67
C LYS A 69 -10.60 -13.63 -5.27
N SER A 70 -11.46 -13.66 -4.26
CA SER A 70 -11.01 -13.78 -2.87
C SER A 70 -10.30 -15.11 -2.64
N VAL A 71 -9.25 -15.07 -1.84
CA VAL A 71 -8.45 -16.23 -1.44
C VAL A 71 -8.90 -16.72 -0.06
N SER A 72 -8.93 -18.01 0.16
CA SER A 72 -9.26 -18.57 1.49
C SER A 72 -8.17 -18.21 2.51
N ILE A 73 -8.51 -18.27 3.81
CA ILE A 73 -7.53 -18.04 4.88
C ILE A 73 -6.39 -19.06 4.79
N ASP A 74 -6.72 -20.34 4.55
CA ASP A 74 -5.73 -21.41 4.48
C ASP A 74 -4.78 -21.23 3.29
N GLU A 75 -5.29 -20.82 2.15
CA GLU A 75 -4.48 -20.55 0.97
C GLU A 75 -3.58 -19.33 1.17
N GLU A 76 -4.08 -18.24 1.72
CA GLU A 76 -3.27 -17.06 2.03
C GLU A 76 -2.19 -17.38 3.08
N HIS A 77 -2.53 -18.19 4.09
CA HIS A 77 -1.59 -18.67 5.08
C HIS A 77 -0.41 -19.43 4.46
N ILE A 78 -0.69 -20.38 3.58
CA ILE A 78 0.34 -21.18 2.88
C ILE A 78 1.26 -20.28 2.04
N ARG A 79 0.72 -19.23 1.42
CA ARG A 79 1.49 -18.30 0.60
C ARG A 79 2.38 -17.38 1.43
N VAL A 80 1.81 -16.72 2.44
CA VAL A 80 2.42 -15.56 3.11
C VAL A 80 3.28 -15.96 4.31
N ILE A 81 2.79 -16.86 5.14
CA ILE A 81 3.44 -17.13 6.44
C ILE A 81 4.84 -17.72 6.31
N PRO A 82 5.09 -18.75 5.46
CA PRO A 82 6.45 -19.28 5.30
C PRO A 82 7.46 -18.22 4.80
N VAL A 83 7.02 -17.32 3.92
CA VAL A 83 7.89 -16.26 3.39
C VAL A 83 8.24 -15.25 4.49
N ILE A 84 7.29 -14.85 5.32
CA ILE A 84 7.56 -13.96 6.47
C ILE A 84 8.50 -14.65 7.44
N GLU A 85 8.27 -15.92 7.80
CA GLU A 85 9.15 -16.69 8.72
C GLU A 85 10.61 -16.73 8.27
N GLU A 86 10.85 -16.79 6.98
CA GLU A 86 12.20 -16.79 6.42
C GLU A 86 12.78 -15.38 6.35
N LEU A 87 11.97 -14.38 5.97
CA LEU A 87 12.44 -13.01 5.79
C LEU A 87 12.80 -12.31 7.11
N VAL A 88 12.08 -12.57 8.20
CA VAL A 88 12.44 -12.00 9.53
C VAL A 88 13.83 -12.39 10.00
N LYS A 89 14.41 -13.50 9.48
CA LYS A 89 15.77 -13.94 9.77
C LYS A 89 16.81 -13.32 8.85
N LYS A 90 16.40 -12.81 7.67
CA LYS A 90 17.31 -12.45 6.57
C LYS A 90 17.40 -10.96 6.29
N ILE A 91 16.34 -10.20 6.54
CA ILE A 91 16.30 -8.76 6.29
C ILE A 91 16.23 -7.97 7.59
N LYS A 92 16.70 -6.72 7.56
CA LYS A 92 16.75 -5.82 8.73
C LYS A 92 15.69 -4.72 8.70
N ILE A 93 15.01 -4.58 7.57
CA ILE A 93 13.89 -3.63 7.42
C ILE A 93 12.59 -4.28 7.87
N PRO A 94 11.62 -3.51 8.38
CA PRO A 94 10.36 -4.05 8.86
C PRO A 94 9.53 -4.67 7.74
N ILE A 95 8.77 -5.72 8.12
CA ILE A 95 7.82 -6.40 7.26
C ILE A 95 6.41 -5.92 7.60
N SER A 96 5.67 -5.50 6.59
CA SER A 96 4.23 -5.26 6.61
C SER A 96 3.51 -6.48 6.01
N VAL A 97 2.36 -6.86 6.57
CA VAL A 97 1.48 -7.86 5.96
C VAL A 97 0.26 -7.18 5.35
N ASP A 98 0.08 -7.36 4.01
CA ASP A 98 -1.08 -6.86 3.25
C ASP A 98 -2.23 -7.86 3.37
N THR A 99 -3.10 -7.64 4.35
CA THR A 99 -4.25 -8.50 4.61
C THR A 99 -5.32 -7.78 5.45
N TYR A 100 -6.59 -8.09 5.18
CA TYR A 100 -7.72 -7.70 6.01
C TYR A 100 -8.17 -8.84 6.95
N LYS A 101 -7.58 -10.04 6.82
CA LYS A 101 -7.99 -11.24 7.59
C LYS A 101 -7.25 -11.31 8.92
N SER A 102 -7.99 -11.20 10.01
CA SER A 102 -7.44 -11.17 11.38
C SER A 102 -6.56 -12.37 11.71
N LYS A 103 -6.90 -13.58 11.23
CA LYS A 103 -6.10 -14.79 11.47
C LYS A 103 -4.74 -14.73 10.80
N ILE A 104 -4.66 -14.20 9.57
CA ILE A 104 -3.40 -14.03 8.85
C ILE A 104 -2.56 -12.95 9.52
N ALA A 105 -3.16 -11.77 9.78
CA ALA A 105 -2.48 -10.70 10.48
C ALA A 105 -1.90 -11.16 11.83
N LYS A 106 -2.71 -11.85 12.65
CA LYS A 106 -2.23 -12.37 13.93
C LYS A 106 -1.02 -13.28 13.76
N LYS A 107 -1.10 -14.27 12.85
CA LYS A 107 -0.01 -15.20 12.63
C LYS A 107 1.26 -14.51 12.11
N ALA A 108 1.10 -13.56 11.16
CA ALA A 108 2.22 -12.76 10.65
C ALA A 108 2.90 -11.94 11.77
N LEU A 109 2.11 -11.31 12.64
CA LEU A 109 2.63 -10.54 13.78
C LEU A 109 3.29 -11.43 14.83
N ASP A 110 2.73 -12.61 15.13
CA ASP A 110 3.32 -13.61 16.06
C ASP A 110 4.74 -14.03 15.63
N ILE A 111 5.03 -14.05 14.33
CA ILE A 111 6.33 -14.47 13.77
C ILE A 111 7.26 -13.32 13.42
N GLY A 112 6.86 -12.05 13.63
CA GLY A 112 7.75 -10.91 13.53
C GLY A 112 7.42 -9.89 12.45
N ALA A 113 6.27 -9.99 11.76
CA ALA A 113 5.77 -8.84 11.00
C ALA A 113 5.50 -7.66 11.95
N ALA A 114 5.71 -6.44 11.49
CA ALA A 114 5.75 -5.25 12.34
C ALA A 114 4.69 -4.19 11.96
N MET A 115 3.90 -4.44 10.92
CA MET A 115 2.85 -3.55 10.42
C MET A 115 1.77 -4.36 9.71
N VAL A 116 0.55 -3.85 9.70
CA VAL A 116 -0.55 -4.36 8.88
C VAL A 116 -0.94 -3.33 7.83
N ASN A 117 -1.11 -3.76 6.59
CA ASN A 117 -1.68 -2.96 5.52
C ASN A 117 -3.07 -3.52 5.19
N ASP A 118 -4.12 -2.76 5.52
CA ASP A 118 -5.51 -3.22 5.37
C ASP A 118 -6.27 -2.37 4.35
N VAL A 119 -6.46 -2.93 3.17
CA VAL A 119 -7.19 -2.31 2.05
C VAL A 119 -8.69 -2.08 2.34
N THR A 120 -9.21 -2.64 3.43
CA THR A 120 -10.60 -2.49 3.83
C THR A 120 -10.81 -1.47 4.95
N ALA A 121 -9.75 -0.91 5.51
CA ALA A 121 -9.82 0.00 6.65
C ALA A 121 -10.65 -0.53 7.82
N LEU A 122 -10.36 -1.77 8.26
CA LEU A 122 -11.03 -2.47 9.36
C LEU A 122 -12.52 -2.77 9.11
N GLN A 123 -12.91 -2.93 7.83
CA GLN A 123 -14.29 -3.29 7.46
C GLN A 123 -14.41 -4.76 7.02
N GLY A 124 -13.28 -5.41 6.68
CA GLY A 124 -13.26 -6.80 6.20
C GLY A 124 -13.36 -7.85 7.30
N ASP A 125 -12.74 -7.60 8.46
CA ASP A 125 -12.80 -8.50 9.63
C ASP A 125 -12.80 -7.68 10.92
N GLU A 126 -13.89 -7.75 11.69
CA GLU A 126 -14.07 -7.00 12.93
C GLU A 126 -13.01 -7.30 14.01
N LYS A 127 -12.39 -8.49 13.96
CA LYS A 127 -11.37 -8.93 14.92
C LYS A 127 -10.01 -8.28 14.66
N LEU A 128 -9.76 -7.77 13.44
CA LEU A 128 -8.47 -7.22 13.05
C LEU A 128 -8.07 -6.02 13.92
N ALA A 129 -9.02 -5.13 14.21
CA ALA A 129 -8.75 -3.96 15.04
C ALA A 129 -8.19 -4.32 16.42
N LYS A 130 -8.77 -5.35 17.07
CA LYS A 130 -8.28 -5.82 18.37
C LYS A 130 -6.87 -6.41 18.27
N ILE A 131 -6.58 -7.19 17.24
CA ILE A 131 -5.24 -7.77 17.04
C ILE A 131 -4.20 -6.68 16.87
N VAL A 132 -4.44 -5.69 16.01
CA VAL A 132 -3.52 -4.57 15.80
C VAL A 132 -3.30 -3.78 17.09
N ALA A 133 -4.36 -3.55 17.89
CA ALA A 133 -4.26 -2.88 19.18
C ALA A 133 -3.44 -3.69 20.20
N ASP A 134 -3.70 -5.00 20.31
CA ASP A 134 -3.03 -5.90 21.25
C ASP A 134 -1.51 -6.02 20.95
N PHE A 135 -1.12 -6.10 19.67
CA PHE A 135 0.28 -6.10 19.24
C PHE A 135 0.91 -4.70 19.26
N ASN A 136 0.11 -3.65 19.36
CA ASN A 136 0.55 -2.26 19.34
C ASN A 136 1.44 -1.91 18.14
N VAL A 137 1.06 -2.36 16.95
CA VAL A 137 1.76 -2.14 15.68
C VAL A 137 1.03 -1.11 14.81
N PRO A 138 1.73 -0.45 13.86
CA PRO A 138 1.09 0.40 12.88
C PRO A 138 0.14 -0.37 11.96
N ILE A 139 -0.91 0.35 11.53
CA ILE A 139 -1.84 -0.12 10.51
C ILE A 139 -2.05 0.96 9.45
N CYS A 140 -2.03 0.57 8.17
CA CYS A 140 -2.50 1.41 7.08
C CYS A 140 -3.98 1.13 6.83
N LEU A 141 -4.78 2.19 6.82
CA LEU A 141 -6.21 2.17 6.52
C LEU A 141 -6.41 2.75 5.12
N MET A 142 -6.85 1.92 4.16
CA MET A 142 -7.04 2.37 2.79
C MET A 142 -8.50 2.68 2.47
N HIS A 143 -8.74 3.77 1.74
CA HIS A 143 -10.06 4.07 1.18
C HIS A 143 -10.32 3.31 -0.10
N MET A 144 -11.43 2.58 -0.13
CA MET A 144 -11.96 1.93 -1.32
C MET A 144 -13.47 2.19 -1.43
N LYS A 145 -13.96 2.52 -2.62
CA LYS A 145 -15.41 2.60 -2.89
C LYS A 145 -15.89 1.31 -3.56
N GLY A 146 -16.75 0.58 -2.90
CA GLY A 146 -17.17 -0.78 -3.32
C GLY A 146 -16.23 -1.86 -2.79
N MET A 147 -16.23 -3.00 -3.46
CA MET A 147 -15.39 -4.18 -3.14
C MET A 147 -14.44 -4.44 -4.34
N PRO A 148 -13.28 -5.12 -4.16
CA PRO A 148 -12.37 -5.40 -5.27
C PRO A 148 -13.06 -6.01 -6.50
N LYS A 149 -14.06 -6.86 -6.28
CA LYS A 149 -14.83 -7.52 -7.34
C LYS A 149 -15.63 -6.54 -8.22
N ASN A 150 -16.14 -5.43 -7.65
CA ASN A 150 -17.07 -4.52 -8.34
C ASN A 150 -16.71 -3.03 -8.21
N MET A 151 -15.61 -2.69 -7.58
CA MET A 151 -15.21 -1.31 -7.30
C MET A 151 -15.08 -0.42 -8.55
N GLN A 152 -14.86 -1.00 -9.72
CA GLN A 152 -14.75 -0.27 -10.99
C GLN A 152 -16.08 -0.17 -11.75
N VAL A 153 -17.17 -0.73 -11.21
CA VAL A 153 -18.48 -0.65 -11.84
C VAL A 153 -19.12 0.67 -11.44
N ASN A 154 -18.98 1.69 -12.30
CA ASN A 154 -19.57 3.03 -12.17
C ASN A 154 -19.37 3.69 -10.79
N PRO A 155 -18.13 3.81 -10.27
CA PRO A 155 -17.93 4.58 -9.06
C PRO A 155 -18.37 6.03 -9.28
N THR A 156 -19.05 6.62 -8.30
CA THR A 156 -19.57 8.01 -8.37
C THR A 156 -19.07 8.80 -7.17
N TYR A 157 -18.65 10.04 -7.39
CA TYR A 157 -18.28 11.00 -6.35
C TYR A 157 -18.88 12.36 -6.69
N GLU A 158 -19.31 13.10 -5.68
CA GLU A 158 -19.60 14.54 -5.80
C GLU A 158 -18.28 15.30 -5.73
N ASP A 159 -17.51 15.10 -4.66
CA ASP A 159 -16.12 15.52 -4.50
C ASP A 159 -15.32 14.35 -3.92
N VAL A 160 -14.37 13.83 -4.70
CA VAL A 160 -13.63 12.63 -4.34
C VAL A 160 -12.78 12.82 -3.07
N LEU A 161 -12.16 14.00 -2.88
CA LEU A 161 -11.32 14.27 -1.71
C LEU A 161 -12.14 14.47 -0.45
N ASN A 162 -13.26 15.17 -0.51
CA ASN A 162 -14.15 15.38 0.61
C ASN A 162 -14.74 14.04 1.09
N GLU A 163 -15.18 13.17 0.17
CA GLU A 163 -15.68 11.85 0.53
C GLU A 163 -14.59 10.97 1.19
N ILE A 164 -13.35 11.02 0.68
CA ILE A 164 -12.20 10.32 1.27
C ILE A 164 -11.86 10.89 2.65
N HIS A 165 -11.87 12.20 2.81
CA HIS A 165 -11.60 12.87 4.09
C HIS A 165 -12.64 12.44 5.14
N ASP A 166 -13.93 12.47 4.81
CA ASP A 166 -15.01 12.04 5.70
C ASP A 166 -14.94 10.56 6.04
N PHE A 167 -14.53 9.73 5.07
CA PHE A 167 -14.27 8.31 5.31
C PHE A 167 -13.17 8.15 6.37
N PHE A 168 -12.04 8.85 6.26
CA PHE A 168 -10.96 8.73 7.23
C PHE A 168 -11.34 9.26 8.61
N ILE A 169 -12.10 10.35 8.72
CA ILE A 169 -12.62 10.78 10.03
C ILE A 169 -13.37 9.62 10.71
N LYS A 170 -14.22 8.91 9.98
CA LYS A 170 -15.00 7.79 10.54
C LYS A 170 -14.11 6.59 10.86
N ARG A 171 -13.20 6.21 9.96
CA ARG A 171 -12.38 5.00 10.13
C ARG A 171 -11.27 5.16 11.17
N THR A 172 -10.61 6.30 11.24
CA THR A 172 -9.61 6.58 12.27
C THR A 172 -10.23 6.69 13.65
N LYS A 173 -11.39 7.34 13.78
CA LYS A 173 -12.17 7.37 15.02
C LYS A 173 -12.58 5.95 15.47
N TYR A 174 -13.01 5.09 14.54
CA TYR A 174 -13.29 3.70 14.83
C TYR A 174 -12.04 2.95 15.30
N ALA A 175 -10.92 3.06 14.60
CA ALA A 175 -9.66 2.42 14.96
C ALA A 175 -9.21 2.81 16.39
N ILE A 176 -9.25 4.09 16.71
CA ILE A 176 -8.90 4.61 18.03
C ILE A 176 -9.86 4.07 19.11
N SER A 177 -11.17 4.01 18.83
CA SER A 177 -12.16 3.46 19.76
C SER A 177 -11.96 1.97 20.05
N ARG A 178 -11.25 1.25 19.17
CA ARG A 178 -10.86 -0.16 19.32
C ARG A 178 -9.51 -0.34 20.01
N GLY A 179 -8.86 0.74 20.45
CA GLY A 179 -7.60 0.70 21.20
C GLY A 179 -6.35 0.88 20.35
N ILE A 180 -6.46 1.12 19.04
CA ILE A 180 -5.31 1.42 18.19
C ILE A 180 -4.83 2.85 18.53
N LYS A 181 -3.53 3.00 18.80
CA LYS A 181 -2.96 4.30 19.12
C LYS A 181 -2.97 5.23 17.91
N ASN A 182 -3.21 6.50 18.12
CA ASN A 182 -3.24 7.52 17.07
C ASN A 182 -1.96 7.53 16.21
N ASN A 183 -0.79 7.39 16.84
CA ASN A 183 0.51 7.37 16.17
C ASN A 183 0.82 6.04 15.43
N ASN A 184 -0.06 5.05 15.52
CA ASN A 184 0.01 3.79 14.79
C ASN A 184 -0.93 3.75 13.58
N ILE A 185 -1.58 4.85 13.24
CA ILE A 185 -2.50 4.91 12.10
C ILE A 185 -1.80 5.61 10.92
N ILE A 186 -1.85 4.98 9.76
CA ILE A 186 -1.43 5.51 8.46
C ILE A 186 -2.67 5.49 7.57
N ILE A 187 -2.85 6.47 6.70
CA ILE A 187 -3.98 6.53 5.77
C ILE A 187 -3.50 6.44 4.32
N ASP A 188 -4.26 5.72 3.47
CA ASP A 188 -4.03 5.61 2.02
C ASP A 188 -5.33 5.95 1.27
N PRO A 189 -5.39 7.01 0.45
CA PRO A 189 -6.59 7.38 -0.29
C PRO A 189 -7.02 6.35 -1.36
N GLY A 190 -6.21 5.32 -1.60
CA GLY A 190 -6.57 4.17 -2.43
C GLY A 190 -6.63 4.50 -3.92
N ILE A 191 -5.49 4.93 -4.49
CA ILE A 191 -5.36 5.16 -5.93
C ILE A 191 -5.76 3.91 -6.70
N GLY A 192 -6.71 4.05 -7.65
CA GLY A 192 -7.20 2.94 -8.46
C GLY A 192 -8.26 2.04 -7.81
N PHE A 193 -8.62 2.30 -6.54
CA PHE A 193 -9.64 1.51 -5.84
C PHE A 193 -10.99 2.25 -5.84
N GLY A 194 -11.87 1.87 -6.79
CA GLY A 194 -13.18 2.51 -6.96
C GLY A 194 -13.07 4.00 -7.27
N LYS A 195 -12.13 4.37 -8.15
CA LYS A 195 -11.92 5.74 -8.63
C LYS A 195 -12.28 5.82 -10.11
N ARG A 196 -12.94 6.92 -10.52
CA ARG A 196 -13.27 7.16 -11.94
C ARG A 196 -12.00 7.44 -12.72
N THR A 197 -11.94 6.91 -13.94
CA THR A 197 -10.85 7.16 -14.89
C THR A 197 -11.39 7.16 -16.32
N GLY A 198 -10.86 8.03 -17.15
CA GLY A 198 -11.28 8.21 -18.54
C GLY A 198 -12.52 9.11 -18.72
N LYS A 199 -12.88 9.38 -19.96
CA LYS A 199 -13.98 10.29 -20.34
C LYS A 199 -13.86 11.71 -19.75
N GLY A 200 -12.62 12.19 -19.56
CA GLY A 200 -12.34 13.51 -18.99
C GLY A 200 -12.41 13.59 -17.46
N ILE A 201 -12.59 12.46 -16.77
CA ILE A 201 -12.60 12.39 -15.31
C ILE A 201 -11.44 11.50 -14.85
N GLU A 202 -10.58 12.04 -14.00
CA GLU A 202 -9.41 11.33 -13.47
C GLU A 202 -9.29 11.56 -11.96
N ASP A 203 -10.16 10.88 -11.19
CA ASP A 203 -10.16 10.97 -9.72
C ASP A 203 -8.78 10.68 -9.13
N ASN A 204 -8.00 9.78 -9.73
CA ASN A 204 -6.65 9.45 -9.26
C ASN A 204 -5.69 10.64 -9.36
N CYS A 205 -5.77 11.41 -10.45
CA CYS A 205 -4.97 12.62 -10.62
C CYS A 205 -5.44 13.72 -9.69
N GLU A 206 -6.74 13.88 -9.51
CA GLU A 206 -7.32 14.85 -8.57
C GLU A 206 -6.90 14.57 -7.13
N ILE A 207 -6.95 13.31 -6.68
CA ILE A 207 -6.48 12.89 -5.35
C ILE A 207 -5.00 13.25 -5.17
N ILE A 208 -4.15 12.92 -6.15
CA ILE A 208 -2.71 13.21 -6.07
C ILE A 208 -2.46 14.73 -6.04
N SER A 209 -3.16 15.51 -6.85
CA SER A 209 -2.98 16.97 -6.90
C SER A 209 -3.43 17.69 -5.62
N ARG A 210 -4.49 17.20 -4.98
CA ARG A 210 -5.09 17.75 -3.77
C ARG A 210 -4.71 17.00 -2.49
N LEU A 211 -3.70 16.11 -2.54
CA LEU A 211 -3.34 15.21 -1.45
C LEU A 211 -3.06 15.93 -0.12
N SER A 212 -2.51 17.16 -0.22
CA SER A 212 -2.21 18.00 0.95
C SER A 212 -3.43 18.33 1.82
N GLU A 213 -4.65 18.27 1.28
CA GLU A 213 -5.88 18.49 2.05
C GLU A 213 -6.08 17.41 3.13
N LEU A 214 -5.62 16.16 2.87
CA LEU A 214 -5.70 15.07 3.84
C LEU A 214 -4.72 15.24 5.01
N LYS A 215 -3.70 16.11 4.92
CA LYS A 215 -2.77 16.39 6.03
C LYS A 215 -3.47 17.01 7.24
N SER A 216 -4.61 17.67 7.04
CA SER A 216 -5.45 18.21 8.10
C SER A 216 -5.93 17.14 9.10
N LEU A 217 -5.98 15.86 8.68
CA LEU A 217 -6.33 14.73 9.54
C LEU A 217 -5.23 14.36 10.54
N GLY A 218 -3.98 14.80 10.33
CA GLY A 218 -2.87 14.59 11.24
C GLY A 218 -2.24 13.19 11.23
N PHE A 219 -2.51 12.39 10.21
CA PHE A 219 -1.96 11.05 10.02
C PHE A 219 -0.91 11.02 8.90
N PRO A 220 0.11 10.13 8.98
CA PRO A 220 0.98 9.84 7.84
C PRO A 220 0.18 9.36 6.64
N ILE A 221 0.59 9.77 5.44
CA ILE A 221 -0.09 9.43 4.19
C ILE A 221 0.77 8.47 3.38
N MET A 222 0.19 7.30 3.04
CA MET A 222 0.76 6.36 2.07
C MET A 222 0.08 6.52 0.70
N ILE A 223 0.86 6.36 -0.37
CA ILE A 223 0.35 6.34 -1.75
C ILE A 223 0.86 5.12 -2.50
N GLY A 224 -0.06 4.35 -3.09
CA GLY A 224 0.23 3.23 -3.98
C GLY A 224 -0.21 3.51 -5.42
N ALA A 225 0.57 4.29 -6.19
CA ALA A 225 0.27 4.59 -7.59
C ALA A 225 0.96 3.66 -8.60
N SER A 226 1.93 2.86 -8.14
CA SER A 226 2.84 2.07 -8.98
C SER A 226 2.10 1.14 -9.94
N ARG A 227 2.38 1.29 -11.24
CA ARG A 227 1.87 0.49 -12.35
C ARG A 227 0.34 0.44 -12.50
N LYS A 228 -0.41 1.41 -11.88
CA LYS A 228 -1.87 1.45 -11.91
C LYS A 228 -2.43 1.74 -13.30
N THR A 229 -3.67 1.29 -13.52
CA THR A 229 -4.35 1.35 -14.83
C THR A 229 -4.51 2.78 -15.36
N PHE A 230 -4.78 3.76 -14.48
CA PHE A 230 -4.92 5.15 -14.91
C PHE A 230 -3.66 5.69 -15.60
N ILE A 231 -2.46 5.26 -15.15
CA ILE A 231 -1.19 5.62 -15.78
C ILE A 231 -1.14 5.07 -17.22
N GLY A 232 -1.47 3.78 -17.37
CA GLY A 232 -1.53 3.18 -18.70
C GLY A 232 -2.52 3.89 -19.63
N ASN A 233 -3.68 4.29 -19.10
CA ASN A 233 -4.71 5.01 -19.86
C ASN A 233 -4.24 6.40 -20.30
N ILE A 234 -3.60 7.15 -19.42
CA ILE A 234 -3.14 8.52 -19.70
C ILE A 234 -1.95 8.52 -20.65
N CYS A 235 -0.96 7.64 -20.39
CA CYS A 235 0.28 7.58 -21.17
C CYS A 235 0.09 6.88 -22.54
N GLY A 236 -0.91 6.03 -22.66
CA GLY A 236 -1.21 5.36 -23.91
C GLY A 236 -1.96 6.28 -24.90
N LYS A 237 -1.55 6.30 -26.17
CA LYS A 237 -2.18 7.16 -27.19
C LYS A 237 -3.54 6.63 -27.64
N LYS A 238 -3.57 5.41 -28.20
CA LYS A 238 -4.77 4.73 -28.70
C LYS A 238 -5.20 3.58 -27.80
N ASN A 239 -4.23 2.89 -27.23
CA ASN A 239 -4.42 1.77 -26.32
C ASN A 239 -3.67 2.04 -25.01
N PRO A 240 -4.18 1.59 -23.85
CA PRO A 240 -3.47 1.70 -22.57
C PRO A 240 -2.09 1.04 -22.64
N LEU A 241 -1.08 1.66 -22.03
CA LEU A 241 0.23 1.05 -21.91
C LEU A 241 0.15 -0.28 -21.12
N PRO A 242 0.89 -1.30 -21.53
CA PRO A 242 1.05 -2.54 -20.75
C PRO A 242 1.71 -2.23 -19.39
N VAL A 243 1.56 -3.14 -18.42
CA VAL A 243 1.96 -2.92 -17.03
C VAL A 243 3.45 -2.64 -16.88
N ASN A 244 4.29 -3.31 -17.65
CA ASN A 244 5.74 -3.17 -17.67
C ASN A 244 6.25 -1.86 -18.29
N GLU A 245 5.40 -1.10 -18.98
CA GLU A 245 5.74 0.19 -19.61
C GLU A 245 5.21 1.41 -18.81
N ARG A 246 4.87 1.23 -17.53
CA ARG A 246 4.25 2.28 -16.68
C ARG A 246 5.22 2.88 -15.66
N LEU A 247 6.53 2.63 -15.77
CA LEU A 247 7.51 3.06 -14.77
C LEU A 247 7.57 4.58 -14.63
N GLU A 248 7.76 5.31 -15.74
CA GLU A 248 7.90 6.76 -15.73
C GLU A 248 6.66 7.45 -15.17
N GLY A 249 5.47 6.99 -15.59
CA GLY A 249 4.21 7.50 -15.05
C GLY A 249 4.01 7.16 -13.58
N SER A 250 4.52 6.01 -13.12
CA SER A 250 4.49 5.62 -11.70
C SER A 250 5.38 6.53 -10.86
N LEU A 251 6.60 6.82 -11.32
CA LEU A 251 7.53 7.73 -10.65
C LEU A 251 6.97 9.16 -10.64
N ALA A 252 6.43 9.64 -11.76
CA ALA A 252 5.82 10.97 -11.83
C ALA A 252 4.67 11.12 -10.84
N ALA A 253 3.73 10.17 -10.82
CA ALA A 253 2.60 10.18 -9.89
C ALA A 253 3.05 10.13 -8.43
N ALA A 254 4.02 9.28 -8.09
CA ALA A 254 4.57 9.17 -6.76
C ALA A 254 5.35 10.43 -6.34
N GLY A 255 6.12 11.05 -7.26
CA GLY A 255 6.85 12.29 -6.99
C GLY A 255 5.93 13.46 -6.70
N ILE A 256 4.89 13.66 -7.50
CA ILE A 256 3.88 14.70 -7.23
C ILE A 256 3.15 14.43 -5.90
N ALA A 257 2.84 13.16 -5.60
CA ALA A 257 2.25 12.80 -4.31
C ALA A 257 3.18 13.17 -3.13
N ALA A 258 4.49 12.93 -3.24
CA ALA A 258 5.47 13.31 -2.20
C ALA A 258 5.54 14.84 -2.03
N CYS A 259 5.55 15.61 -3.13
CA CYS A 259 5.48 17.08 -3.10
C CYS A 259 4.21 17.56 -2.38
N ASN A 260 3.09 16.84 -2.55
CA ASN A 260 1.80 17.15 -1.94
C ASN A 260 1.59 16.48 -0.57
N GLY A 261 2.64 15.89 0.00
CA GLY A 261 2.68 15.47 1.40
C GLY A 261 2.53 13.98 1.67
N ALA A 262 2.71 13.10 0.68
CA ALA A 262 2.87 11.67 0.95
C ALA A 262 4.15 11.42 1.74
N ASP A 263 4.05 10.59 2.78
CA ASP A 263 5.17 10.18 3.63
C ASP A 263 5.75 8.84 3.18
N ILE A 264 4.90 7.97 2.61
CA ILE A 264 5.24 6.61 2.19
C ILE A 264 4.76 6.39 0.76
N VAL A 265 5.62 5.82 -0.08
CA VAL A 265 5.25 5.37 -1.43
C VAL A 265 5.36 3.85 -1.52
N ARG A 266 4.27 3.20 -1.94
CA ARG A 266 4.19 1.74 -2.12
C ARG A 266 4.42 1.40 -3.58
N VAL A 267 5.53 0.70 -3.89
CA VAL A 267 6.08 0.58 -5.24
C VAL A 267 6.52 -0.83 -5.59
N HIS A 268 6.47 -1.20 -6.89
CA HIS A 268 7.07 -2.43 -7.42
C HIS A 268 8.56 -2.22 -7.76
N ASP A 269 8.90 -1.04 -8.32
CA ASP A 269 10.22 -0.72 -8.88
C ASP A 269 11.06 0.03 -7.83
N VAL A 270 11.57 -0.73 -6.82
CA VAL A 270 12.25 -0.16 -5.65
C VAL A 270 13.52 0.61 -6.04
N LYS A 271 14.37 0.02 -6.87
CA LYS A 271 15.65 0.61 -7.29
C LYS A 271 15.48 1.95 -7.99
N GLU A 272 14.55 2.01 -8.94
CA GLU A 272 14.23 3.22 -9.71
C GLU A 272 13.60 4.27 -8.79
N SER A 273 12.69 3.85 -7.91
CA SER A 273 12.06 4.72 -6.92
C SER A 273 13.09 5.29 -5.95
N TYR A 274 14.00 4.48 -5.41
CA TYR A 274 15.07 4.96 -4.52
C TYR A 274 15.92 6.04 -5.17
N ARG A 275 16.37 5.83 -6.42
CA ARG A 275 17.16 6.81 -7.16
C ARG A 275 16.38 8.10 -7.44
N PHE A 276 15.10 7.94 -7.78
CA PHE A 276 14.21 9.06 -8.05
C PHE A 276 13.96 9.89 -6.79
N PHE A 277 13.62 9.25 -5.65
CA PHE A 277 13.32 9.94 -4.41
C PHE A 277 14.53 10.56 -3.74
N ASN A 278 15.75 10.08 -3.98
CA ASN A 278 16.97 10.78 -3.55
C ASN A 278 17.06 12.19 -4.14
N ILE A 279 16.59 12.39 -5.37
CA ILE A 279 16.54 13.74 -5.98
C ILE A 279 15.32 14.52 -5.51
N VAL A 280 14.14 13.90 -5.50
CA VAL A 280 12.90 14.56 -5.07
C VAL A 280 13.04 15.10 -3.65
N ASP A 281 13.50 14.27 -2.70
CA ASP A 281 13.63 14.64 -1.30
C ASP A 281 14.66 15.76 -1.09
N CYS A 282 15.76 15.79 -1.86
CA CYS A 282 16.70 16.92 -1.84
C CYS A 282 16.09 18.25 -2.30
N ILE A 283 15.00 18.20 -3.08
CA ILE A 283 14.34 19.41 -3.60
C ILE A 283 13.24 19.90 -2.63
N ILE A 284 12.51 18.96 -2.01
CA ILE A 284 11.27 19.29 -1.29
C ILE A 284 11.38 19.21 0.24
N ARG A 285 12.44 18.60 0.78
CA ARG A 285 12.68 18.39 2.21
C ARG A 285 14.04 19.01 2.63
#